data_d9670c43332fbf38cbd16261f54f9053
#
_entry.id   d9670c43332fbf38cbd16261f54f9053
#
_cell.length_a   1.000
_cell.length_b   1.000
_cell.length_c   1.000
_cell.angle_alpha   90.00
_cell.angle_beta   90.00
_cell.angle_gamma   90.00
#
_symmetry.space_group_name_H-M   'P 1'
#
loop_
_entity.id
_entity.type
_entity.pdbx_description
1 polymer ?
#
loop_
_entity_poly.entity_id
_entity_poly.type
_entity_poly.pdbx_seq_one_letter_code
_entity_poly.pdbx_strand_id
1 'polypeptide(L)'
;MADRVVLAYSGGLDTSVAISWIGKETGKEVVAVAIDLGQGGEDMEVVRQRALDCGAVESVVVDARDEFADEYCLPTIQANALYMDRYPLVSAISRPLIVKHIVQAARDHGGTVVSHGCTGKGNDQVRFEVGFGALAPDLEVIAPVRDYAWTREKAIAFAEENNIPINVSKKSPFSIDQNVWGRAVETGFLEDLWNAPTKDVYSYTEDPTVNWQAPDELIISFDKGRPIAIDGRPVSVLEAIQELNRRAGAQGVGRLDVVEDRLVGIKSREVYEAPGAMVLITAHQELEHVTLERELGRFKRQTEQRWSELVYDGLWFSPLKDALDSFVEKTQERVTGDIRLVLHGGSITVNGRRSSESLYDFNLATYDEGDSFDQSYAKGFVNIHGLSSKVAAKRDLGL
;
A
#
# COMPACT_ATOMS: atom_id res chain seq x y z
N MET A 1 -16.76 -21.38 28.27
CA MET A 1 -15.59 -20.63 27.82
C MET A 1 -15.90 -19.16 28.11
N ALA A 2 -14.95 -18.38 28.59
CA ALA A 2 -15.17 -16.94 28.77
C ALA A 2 -15.48 -16.31 27.41
N ASP A 3 -16.42 -15.39 27.38
CA ASP A 3 -16.77 -14.67 26.16
C ASP A 3 -15.71 -13.57 25.92
N ARG A 4 -15.02 -13.63 24.77
CA ARG A 4 -13.82 -12.84 24.52
C ARG A 4 -13.99 -11.88 23.34
N VAL A 5 -13.40 -10.69 23.51
CA VAL A 5 -13.23 -9.70 22.43
C VAL A 5 -11.79 -9.72 21.97
N VAL A 6 -11.54 -9.88 20.66
CA VAL A 6 -10.20 -9.80 20.07
C VAL A 6 -10.01 -8.44 19.43
N LEU A 7 -9.09 -7.65 19.98
CA LEU A 7 -8.82 -6.26 19.59
C LEU A 7 -7.60 -6.15 18.69
N ALA A 8 -7.75 -5.54 17.52
CA ALA A 8 -6.62 -5.08 16.73
C ALA A 8 -5.88 -3.97 17.50
N TYR A 9 -4.70 -4.28 18.02
CA TYR A 9 -3.96 -3.44 18.95
C TYR A 9 -2.75 -2.81 18.30
N SER A 10 -2.71 -1.49 18.27
CA SER A 10 -1.59 -0.72 17.70
C SER A 10 -0.56 -0.23 18.74
N GLY A 11 -0.81 -0.43 20.02
CA GLY A 11 0.00 0.15 21.10
C GLY A 11 -0.25 1.64 21.35
N GLY A 12 -1.09 2.29 20.55
CA GLY A 12 -1.46 3.71 20.70
C GLY A 12 -2.47 3.98 21.81
N LEU A 13 -2.68 5.26 22.10
CA LEU A 13 -3.61 5.72 23.15
C LEU A 13 -5.01 5.12 22.99
N ASP A 14 -5.60 5.25 21.80
CA ASP A 14 -7.00 4.89 21.57
C ASP A 14 -7.24 3.39 21.78
N THR A 15 -6.34 2.53 21.26
CA THR A 15 -6.46 1.07 21.43
C THR A 15 -6.11 0.62 22.85
N SER A 16 -5.18 1.29 23.54
CA SER A 16 -4.84 1.00 24.94
C SER A 16 -6.03 1.30 25.87
N VAL A 17 -6.68 2.43 25.67
CA VAL A 17 -7.89 2.80 26.42
C VAL A 17 -9.05 1.88 26.06
N ALA A 18 -9.18 1.48 24.78
CA ALA A 18 -10.23 0.56 24.34
C ALA A 18 -10.18 -0.79 25.07
N ILE A 19 -9.01 -1.32 25.43
CA ILE A 19 -8.88 -2.57 26.19
C ILE A 19 -9.71 -2.49 27.48
N SER A 20 -9.39 -1.52 28.33
CA SER A 20 -10.05 -1.36 29.64
C SER A 20 -11.52 -1.00 29.50
N TRP A 21 -11.85 -0.16 28.50
CA TRP A 21 -13.23 0.25 28.23
C TRP A 21 -14.10 -0.94 27.80
N ILE A 22 -13.65 -1.75 26.85
CA ILE A 22 -14.38 -2.94 26.37
C ILE A 22 -14.64 -3.88 27.55
N GLY A 23 -13.61 -4.18 28.37
CA GLY A 23 -13.77 -5.05 29.54
C GLY A 23 -14.84 -4.56 30.51
N LYS A 24 -14.94 -3.25 30.75
CA LYS A 24 -15.93 -2.64 31.67
C LYS A 24 -17.33 -2.63 31.10
N GLU A 25 -17.49 -2.19 29.86
CA GLU A 25 -18.81 -2.01 29.24
C GLU A 25 -19.47 -3.33 28.86
N THR A 26 -18.67 -4.30 28.41
CA THR A 26 -19.19 -5.59 27.92
C THR A 26 -19.12 -6.72 28.95
N GLY A 27 -18.26 -6.57 29.97
CA GLY A 27 -17.94 -7.64 30.92
C GLY A 27 -17.12 -8.79 30.29
N LYS A 28 -16.66 -8.65 29.05
CA LYS A 28 -15.91 -9.66 28.31
C LYS A 28 -14.40 -9.52 28.55
N GLU A 29 -13.68 -10.63 28.47
CA GLU A 29 -12.22 -10.63 28.45
C GLU A 29 -11.69 -10.07 27.12
N VAL A 30 -10.63 -9.27 27.17
CA VAL A 30 -10.00 -8.69 25.96
C VAL A 30 -8.69 -9.40 25.66
N VAL A 31 -8.56 -9.92 24.44
CA VAL A 31 -7.29 -10.41 23.86
C VAL A 31 -6.80 -9.32 22.90
N ALA A 32 -5.63 -8.78 23.18
CA ALA A 32 -5.00 -7.77 22.34
C ALA A 32 -4.07 -8.43 21.32
N VAL A 33 -4.20 -8.10 20.03
CA VAL A 33 -3.36 -8.68 18.98
C VAL A 33 -2.65 -7.57 18.22
N ALA A 34 -1.34 -7.54 18.31
CA ALA A 34 -0.46 -6.61 17.63
C ALA A 34 0.26 -7.34 16.48
N ILE A 35 0.28 -6.71 15.31
CA ILE A 35 0.91 -7.27 14.11
C ILE A 35 2.14 -6.43 13.75
N ASP A 36 3.30 -7.08 13.65
CA ASP A 36 4.52 -6.45 13.16
C ASP A 36 4.54 -6.50 11.63
N LEU A 37 4.43 -5.33 11.01
CA LEU A 37 4.50 -5.08 9.56
C LEU A 37 5.76 -4.31 9.17
N GLY A 38 6.75 -4.25 10.05
CA GLY A 38 7.94 -3.43 9.86
C GLY A 38 7.70 -1.95 10.10
N GLN A 39 6.73 -1.59 10.96
CA GLN A 39 6.43 -0.21 11.33
C GLN A 39 7.54 0.46 12.12
N GLY A 40 8.49 -0.30 12.68
CA GLY A 40 9.56 0.23 13.50
C GLY A 40 9.07 0.91 14.79
N GLY A 41 9.92 1.77 15.37
CA GLY A 41 9.55 2.54 16.55
C GLY A 41 9.78 1.77 17.85
N GLU A 42 8.72 1.29 18.50
CA GLU A 42 8.82 0.57 19.76
C GLU A 42 9.08 -0.93 19.55
N ASP A 43 9.77 -1.53 20.52
CA ASP A 43 9.88 -2.98 20.62
C ASP A 43 8.49 -3.60 20.82
N MET A 44 8.15 -4.61 20.02
CA MET A 44 6.86 -5.28 20.08
C MET A 44 6.60 -5.96 21.43
N GLU A 45 7.64 -6.33 22.16
CA GLU A 45 7.50 -6.84 23.52
C GLU A 45 7.02 -5.76 24.51
N VAL A 46 7.47 -4.51 24.33
CA VAL A 46 6.96 -3.35 25.09
C VAL A 46 5.49 -3.09 24.77
N VAL A 47 5.11 -3.21 23.49
CA VAL A 47 3.72 -3.09 23.05
C VAL A 47 2.86 -4.19 23.66
N ARG A 48 3.36 -5.45 23.67
CA ARG A 48 2.69 -6.60 24.28
C ARG A 48 2.45 -6.38 25.78
N GLN A 49 3.48 -5.97 26.51
CA GLN A 49 3.37 -5.73 27.96
C GLN A 49 2.39 -4.60 28.27
N ARG A 50 2.41 -3.52 27.49
CA ARG A 50 1.46 -2.41 27.64
C ARG A 50 0.01 -2.87 27.51
N ALA A 51 -0.31 -3.78 26.58
CA ALA A 51 -1.65 -4.32 26.45
C ALA A 51 -2.11 -5.04 27.73
N LEU A 52 -1.23 -5.85 28.33
CA LEU A 52 -1.50 -6.54 29.60
C LEU A 52 -1.68 -5.55 30.75
N ASP A 53 -0.84 -4.53 30.82
CA ASP A 53 -0.94 -3.46 31.84
C ASP A 53 -2.23 -2.63 31.70
N CYS A 54 -2.80 -2.53 30.49
CA CYS A 54 -4.08 -1.90 30.22
C CYS A 54 -5.30 -2.80 30.51
N GLY A 55 -5.07 -4.06 30.91
CA GLY A 55 -6.12 -4.98 31.33
C GLY A 55 -6.51 -6.07 30.32
N ALA A 56 -5.73 -6.25 29.25
CA ALA A 56 -5.90 -7.43 28.40
C ALA A 56 -5.57 -8.69 29.18
N VAL A 57 -6.39 -9.75 29.05
CA VAL A 57 -6.11 -11.06 29.68
C VAL A 57 -5.02 -11.80 28.93
N GLU A 58 -4.84 -11.48 27.65
CA GLU A 58 -3.83 -12.05 26.80
C GLU A 58 -3.39 -11.01 25.77
N SER A 59 -2.11 -11.02 25.40
CA SER A 59 -1.57 -10.17 24.34
C SER A 59 -0.69 -11.00 23.41
N VAL A 60 -1.07 -11.02 22.13
CA VAL A 60 -0.41 -11.77 21.07
C VAL A 60 0.32 -10.78 20.16
N VAL A 61 1.55 -11.10 19.82
CA VAL A 61 2.34 -10.39 18.81
C VAL A 61 2.63 -11.34 17.67
N VAL A 62 2.33 -10.91 16.45
CA VAL A 62 2.60 -11.68 15.23
C VAL A 62 3.61 -10.94 14.38
N ASP A 63 4.74 -11.57 14.08
CA ASP A 63 5.66 -11.07 13.04
C ASP A 63 5.14 -11.49 11.67
N ALA A 64 4.58 -10.54 10.94
CA ALA A 64 3.96 -10.75 9.64
C ALA A 64 4.69 -10.01 8.50
N ARG A 65 5.96 -9.63 8.71
CA ARG A 65 6.71 -8.82 7.74
C ARG A 65 6.93 -9.53 6.41
N ASP A 66 7.34 -10.80 6.44
CA ASP A 66 7.54 -11.60 5.22
C ASP A 66 6.21 -11.88 4.53
N GLU A 67 5.17 -12.26 5.29
CA GLU A 67 3.82 -12.46 4.76
C GLU A 67 3.28 -11.18 4.12
N PHE A 68 3.48 -10.02 4.76
CA PHE A 68 3.06 -8.74 4.21
C PHE A 68 3.77 -8.43 2.88
N ALA A 69 5.08 -8.68 2.82
CA ALA A 69 5.86 -8.46 1.61
C ALA A 69 5.43 -9.40 0.47
N ASP A 70 5.25 -10.68 0.75
CA ASP A 70 4.97 -11.69 -0.28
C ASP A 70 3.50 -11.77 -0.69
N GLU A 71 2.55 -11.61 0.24
CA GLU A 71 1.13 -11.81 -0.05
C GLU A 71 0.36 -10.51 -0.30
N TYR A 72 0.94 -9.33 0.04
CA TYR A 72 0.27 -8.04 -0.10
C TYR A 72 1.08 -7.03 -0.91
N CYS A 73 2.37 -6.85 -0.63
CA CYS A 73 3.19 -5.91 -1.39
C CYS A 73 3.51 -6.45 -2.80
N LEU A 74 3.85 -7.72 -2.94
CA LEU A 74 4.15 -8.31 -4.26
C LEU A 74 2.97 -8.23 -5.23
N PRO A 75 1.73 -8.62 -4.88
CA PRO A 75 0.58 -8.41 -5.77
C PRO A 75 0.35 -6.94 -6.13
N THR A 76 0.65 -6.01 -5.20
CA THR A 76 0.57 -4.56 -5.44
C THR A 76 1.59 -4.11 -6.49
N ILE A 77 2.83 -4.67 -6.45
CA ILE A 77 3.84 -4.45 -7.50
C ILE A 77 3.36 -5.00 -8.83
N GLN A 78 2.92 -6.26 -8.87
CA GLN A 78 2.49 -6.95 -10.09
C GLN A 78 1.24 -6.30 -10.72
N ALA A 79 0.35 -5.74 -9.91
CA ALA A 79 -0.77 -4.95 -10.37
C ALA A 79 -0.40 -3.49 -10.71
N ASN A 80 0.85 -3.07 -10.55
CA ASN A 80 1.27 -1.66 -10.69
C ASN A 80 0.35 -0.69 -9.94
N ALA A 81 -0.11 -1.08 -8.77
CA ALA A 81 -1.28 -0.49 -8.13
C ALA A 81 -0.99 0.89 -7.52
N LEU A 82 -1.65 1.89 -8.08
CA LEU A 82 -1.64 3.27 -7.61
C LEU A 82 -3.07 3.80 -7.59
N TYR A 83 -3.65 4.04 -6.42
CA TYR A 83 -4.95 4.70 -6.32
C TYR A 83 -4.83 6.16 -6.78
N MET A 84 -5.78 6.60 -7.65
CA MET A 84 -5.75 7.92 -8.30
C MET A 84 -4.40 8.19 -9.04
N ASP A 85 -3.77 7.15 -9.57
CA ASP A 85 -2.47 7.17 -10.29
C ASP A 85 -1.29 7.69 -9.44
N ARG A 86 -1.43 7.76 -8.11
CA ARG A 86 -0.42 8.35 -7.22
C ARG A 86 -0.18 7.60 -5.93
N TYR A 87 -1.24 7.15 -5.25
CA TYR A 87 -1.14 6.57 -3.90
C TYR A 87 -0.83 5.07 -3.96
N PRO A 88 0.35 4.61 -3.48
CA PRO A 88 0.76 3.21 -3.54
C PRO A 88 0.12 2.34 -2.44
N LEU A 89 -1.07 2.70 -1.94
CA LEU A 89 -1.92 1.90 -1.05
C LEU A 89 -1.29 1.53 0.30
N VAL A 90 -0.40 2.35 0.85
CA VAL A 90 0.42 2.07 2.05
C VAL A 90 -0.39 1.48 3.22
N SER A 91 -1.47 2.16 3.62
CA SER A 91 -2.36 1.69 4.69
C SER A 91 -3.37 0.67 4.19
N ALA A 92 -3.82 0.81 2.93
CA ALA A 92 -4.91 0.00 2.38
C ALA A 92 -4.55 -1.50 2.27
N ILE A 93 -3.30 -1.83 1.91
CA ILE A 93 -2.86 -3.23 1.79
C ILE A 93 -2.49 -3.88 3.14
N SER A 94 -2.24 -3.09 4.19
CA SER A 94 -1.93 -3.64 5.51
C SER A 94 -3.17 -4.12 6.26
N ARG A 95 -4.33 -3.47 6.06
CA ARG A 95 -5.56 -3.78 6.80
C ARG A 95 -6.10 -5.18 6.55
N PRO A 96 -6.15 -5.72 5.32
CA PRO A 96 -6.59 -7.09 5.10
C PRO A 96 -5.70 -8.13 5.77
N LEU A 97 -4.39 -7.93 5.85
CA LEU A 97 -3.49 -8.79 6.62
C LEU A 97 -3.83 -8.78 8.11
N ILE A 98 -3.99 -7.57 8.68
CA ILE A 98 -4.38 -7.43 10.10
C ILE A 98 -5.71 -8.13 10.34
N VAL A 99 -6.72 -7.93 9.49
CA VAL A 99 -8.03 -8.59 9.57
C VAL A 99 -7.87 -10.12 9.60
N LYS A 100 -7.07 -10.69 8.69
CA LYS A 100 -6.78 -12.14 8.62
C LYS A 100 -6.29 -12.66 9.98
N HIS A 101 -5.31 -12.00 10.57
CA HIS A 101 -4.74 -12.40 11.86
C HIS A 101 -5.69 -12.17 13.05
N ILE A 102 -6.50 -11.11 13.05
CA ILE A 102 -7.50 -10.89 14.08
C ILE A 102 -8.59 -11.97 14.05
N VAL A 103 -9.06 -12.34 12.86
CA VAL A 103 -10.03 -13.44 12.69
C VAL A 103 -9.42 -14.77 13.15
N GLN A 104 -8.18 -15.05 12.78
CA GLN A 104 -7.49 -16.27 13.24
C GLN A 104 -7.36 -16.28 14.76
N ALA A 105 -6.91 -15.18 15.37
CA ALA A 105 -6.82 -15.06 16.81
C ALA A 105 -8.19 -15.22 17.51
N ALA A 106 -9.27 -14.72 16.91
CA ALA A 106 -10.62 -14.94 17.43
C ALA A 106 -10.97 -16.44 17.47
N ARG A 107 -10.63 -17.20 16.43
CA ARG A 107 -10.83 -18.65 16.39
C ARG A 107 -9.96 -19.37 17.44
N ASP A 108 -8.68 -19.01 17.56
CA ASP A 108 -7.72 -19.68 18.44
C ASP A 108 -8.00 -19.41 19.92
N HIS A 109 -8.46 -18.21 20.28
CA HIS A 109 -8.70 -17.77 21.65
C HIS A 109 -10.17 -17.80 22.08
N GLY A 110 -11.06 -18.35 21.24
CA GLY A 110 -12.49 -18.48 21.54
C GLY A 110 -13.23 -17.13 21.57
N GLY A 111 -12.76 -16.16 20.78
CA GLY A 111 -13.41 -14.86 20.61
C GLY A 111 -14.71 -14.97 19.79
N THR A 112 -15.75 -14.31 20.26
CA THR A 112 -17.03 -14.16 19.54
C THR A 112 -17.22 -12.77 18.96
N VAL A 113 -16.35 -11.83 19.38
CA VAL A 113 -16.36 -10.42 19.00
C VAL A 113 -14.96 -10.01 18.56
N VAL A 114 -14.88 -9.20 17.52
CA VAL A 114 -13.66 -8.52 17.07
C VAL A 114 -13.80 -7.02 17.23
N SER A 115 -12.68 -6.33 17.41
CA SER A 115 -12.69 -4.89 17.67
C SER A 115 -11.53 -4.17 16.99
N HIS A 116 -11.76 -2.90 16.65
CA HIS A 116 -10.72 -1.98 16.16
C HIS A 116 -10.88 -0.57 16.76
N GLY A 117 -9.80 0.21 16.75
CA GLY A 117 -9.74 1.57 17.29
C GLY A 117 -9.91 2.69 16.25
N CYS A 118 -10.57 2.43 15.12
CA CYS A 118 -10.68 3.43 14.06
C CYS A 118 -11.81 4.42 14.30
N THR A 119 -11.63 5.66 13.82
CA THR A 119 -12.65 6.71 13.83
C THR A 119 -13.64 6.55 12.67
N GLY A 120 -14.82 7.16 12.75
CA GLY A 120 -15.83 7.13 11.68
C GLY A 120 -15.50 7.99 10.45
N LYS A 121 -14.45 8.80 10.49
CA LYS A 121 -14.02 9.67 9.37
C LYS A 121 -13.01 9.03 8.44
N GLY A 122 -12.28 8.00 8.92
CA GLY A 122 -11.23 7.32 8.16
C GLY A 122 -11.75 6.16 7.32
N ASN A 123 -10.97 5.77 6.31
CA ASN A 123 -11.25 4.60 5.48
C ASN A 123 -11.04 3.29 6.24
N ASP A 124 -10.17 3.27 7.24
CA ASP A 124 -9.72 2.05 7.90
C ASP A 124 -10.84 1.30 8.60
N GLN A 125 -11.83 1.99 9.20
CA GLN A 125 -13.02 1.33 9.74
C GLN A 125 -13.73 0.47 8.69
N VAL A 126 -13.83 0.99 7.45
CA VAL A 126 -14.48 0.26 6.35
C VAL A 126 -13.65 -0.97 5.99
N ARG A 127 -12.32 -0.80 5.86
CA ARG A 127 -11.39 -1.89 5.54
C ARG A 127 -11.42 -3.01 6.57
N PHE A 128 -11.47 -2.67 7.86
CA PHE A 128 -11.60 -3.66 8.94
C PHE A 128 -12.95 -4.38 8.89
N GLU A 129 -14.06 -3.64 8.91
CA GLU A 129 -15.38 -4.25 9.06
C GLU A 129 -15.82 -5.03 7.81
N VAL A 130 -15.54 -4.50 6.62
CA VAL A 130 -15.80 -5.24 5.37
C VAL A 130 -14.94 -6.50 5.31
N GLY A 131 -13.67 -6.42 5.75
CA GLY A 131 -12.79 -7.57 5.81
C GLY A 131 -13.25 -8.62 6.84
N PHE A 132 -13.68 -8.21 8.04
CA PHE A 132 -14.27 -9.13 9.03
C PHE A 132 -15.53 -9.78 8.48
N GLY A 133 -16.44 -9.00 7.86
CA GLY A 133 -17.64 -9.53 7.26
C GLY A 133 -17.40 -10.54 6.13
N ALA A 134 -16.29 -10.38 5.41
CA ALA A 134 -15.91 -11.30 4.34
C ALA A 134 -15.29 -12.61 4.86
N LEU A 135 -14.46 -12.55 5.91
CA LEU A 135 -13.74 -13.72 6.44
C LEU A 135 -14.48 -14.45 7.56
N ALA A 136 -15.28 -13.73 8.34
CA ALA A 136 -15.92 -14.26 9.53
C ALA A 136 -17.27 -13.55 9.80
N PRO A 137 -18.28 -13.76 8.95
CA PRO A 137 -19.58 -13.09 9.07
C PRO A 137 -20.37 -13.46 10.33
N ASP A 138 -19.91 -14.45 11.07
CA ASP A 138 -20.45 -14.89 12.34
C ASP A 138 -19.89 -14.15 13.56
N LEU A 139 -18.84 -13.35 13.39
CA LEU A 139 -18.27 -12.53 14.46
C LEU A 139 -18.96 -11.18 14.57
N GLU A 140 -19.29 -10.77 15.79
CA GLU A 140 -19.74 -9.42 16.07
C GLU A 140 -18.57 -8.43 16.00
N VAL A 141 -18.83 -7.20 15.57
CA VAL A 141 -17.80 -6.14 15.50
C VAL A 141 -18.15 -5.01 16.47
N ILE A 142 -17.17 -4.59 17.27
CA ILE A 142 -17.26 -3.42 18.16
C ILE A 142 -16.21 -2.40 17.76
N ALA A 143 -16.60 -1.14 17.55
CA ALA A 143 -15.71 -0.05 17.21
C ALA A 143 -15.82 1.11 18.24
N PRO A 144 -15.22 1.00 19.44
CA PRO A 144 -15.45 1.89 20.56
C PRO A 144 -15.19 3.36 20.24
N VAL A 145 -14.11 3.64 19.53
CA VAL A 145 -13.72 5.01 19.18
C VAL A 145 -14.77 5.69 18.28
N ARG A 146 -15.32 4.96 17.32
CA ARG A 146 -16.38 5.44 16.43
C ARG A 146 -17.73 5.52 17.15
N ASP A 147 -18.14 4.42 17.75
CA ASP A 147 -19.52 4.23 18.24
C ASP A 147 -19.83 5.15 19.44
N TYR A 148 -18.82 5.52 20.23
CA TYR A 148 -18.96 6.41 21.39
C TYR A 148 -18.36 7.80 21.16
N ALA A 149 -18.00 8.13 19.91
CA ALA A 149 -17.43 9.41 19.51
C ALA A 149 -16.29 9.87 20.44
N TRP A 150 -15.33 9.01 20.64
CA TRP A 150 -14.18 9.30 21.49
C TRP A 150 -13.30 10.38 20.86
N THR A 151 -12.98 11.39 21.67
CA THR A 151 -11.94 12.34 21.35
C THR A 151 -10.69 12.00 22.16
N ARG A 152 -9.54 12.52 21.75
CA ARG A 152 -8.29 12.34 22.49
C ARG A 152 -8.42 12.78 23.96
N GLU A 153 -9.11 13.89 24.20
CA GLU A 153 -9.36 14.42 25.56
C GLU A 153 -10.20 13.44 26.39
N LYS A 154 -11.25 12.86 25.80
CA LYS A 154 -12.06 11.83 26.48
C LYS A 154 -11.26 10.57 26.78
N ALA A 155 -10.42 10.14 25.85
CA ALA A 155 -9.54 8.97 26.03
C ALA A 155 -8.56 9.20 27.18
N ILE A 156 -7.92 10.37 27.27
CA ILE A 156 -7.00 10.73 28.34
C ILE A 156 -7.75 10.78 29.69
N ALA A 157 -8.91 11.46 29.76
CA ALA A 157 -9.70 11.57 30.99
C ALA A 157 -10.10 10.16 31.49
N PHE A 158 -10.58 9.28 30.60
CA PHE A 158 -10.93 7.91 30.96
C PHE A 158 -9.71 7.12 31.46
N ALA A 159 -8.55 7.30 30.86
CA ALA A 159 -7.32 6.65 31.29
C ALA A 159 -6.91 7.12 32.69
N GLU A 160 -6.98 8.42 32.99
CA GLU A 160 -6.67 8.97 34.32
C GLU A 160 -7.66 8.46 35.40
N GLU A 161 -8.97 8.49 35.11
CA GLU A 161 -10.00 7.99 36.03
C GLU A 161 -9.84 6.49 36.35
N ASN A 162 -9.29 5.73 35.42
CA ASN A 162 -9.17 4.28 35.53
C ASN A 162 -7.73 3.81 35.80
N ASN A 163 -6.79 4.73 36.05
CA ASN A 163 -5.36 4.45 36.30
C ASN A 163 -4.72 3.59 35.19
N ILE A 164 -5.13 3.80 33.94
CA ILE A 164 -4.54 3.07 32.79
C ILE A 164 -3.15 3.66 32.51
N PRO A 165 -2.09 2.87 32.42
CA PRO A 165 -0.74 3.35 32.19
C PRO A 165 -0.53 3.76 30.73
N ILE A 166 -0.95 4.99 30.41
CA ILE A 166 -0.72 5.57 29.09
C ILE A 166 0.48 6.51 29.08
N ASN A 167 1.40 6.33 28.16
CA ASN A 167 2.46 7.29 27.89
C ASN A 167 1.89 8.44 27.04
N VAL A 168 1.39 9.49 27.69
CA VAL A 168 1.02 10.74 27.00
C VAL A 168 2.29 11.53 26.69
N SER A 169 3.25 10.93 25.94
CA SER A 169 4.43 11.64 25.49
C SER A 169 4.06 12.59 24.35
N LYS A 170 4.80 13.71 24.27
CA LYS A 170 4.70 14.85 23.36
C LYS A 170 3.70 14.69 22.20
N LYS A 171 2.73 15.58 22.16
CA LYS A 171 1.78 15.72 21.05
C LYS A 171 2.51 15.75 19.71
N SER A 172 2.55 14.62 18.98
CA SER A 172 2.72 14.75 17.54
C SER A 172 1.51 15.52 17.01
N PRO A 173 1.67 16.59 16.26
CA PRO A 173 0.55 17.28 15.64
C PRO A 173 -0.08 16.43 14.53
N PHE A 174 0.55 15.33 14.16
CA PHE A 174 0.17 14.46 13.04
C PHE A 174 -0.38 13.12 13.51
N SER A 175 -1.32 12.58 12.76
CA SER A 175 -1.63 11.16 12.73
C SER A 175 -0.65 10.47 11.78
N ILE A 176 -0.03 9.38 12.20
CA ILE A 176 0.99 8.66 11.45
C ILE A 176 0.62 7.19 11.40
N ASP A 177 0.61 6.62 10.22
CA ASP A 177 0.53 5.19 9.96
C ASP A 177 1.73 4.75 9.11
N GLN A 178 2.40 3.67 9.49
CA GLN A 178 3.60 3.23 8.78
C GLN A 178 3.78 1.72 8.84
N ASN A 179 4.43 1.19 7.83
CA ASN A 179 4.81 -0.21 7.68
C ASN A 179 6.03 -0.29 6.75
N VAL A 180 6.50 -1.50 6.42
CA VAL A 180 7.66 -1.65 5.54
C VAL A 180 7.42 -1.08 4.13
N TRP A 181 6.16 -1.03 3.66
CA TRP A 181 5.81 -0.51 2.32
C TRP A 181 5.85 1.01 2.23
N GLY A 182 5.58 1.71 3.32
CA GLY A 182 5.64 3.16 3.38
C GLY A 182 5.04 3.76 4.63
N ARG A 183 4.92 5.08 4.62
CA ARG A 183 4.45 5.90 5.73
C ARG A 183 3.44 6.92 5.25
N ALA A 184 2.35 7.08 5.99
CA ALA A 184 1.30 8.07 5.77
C ALA A 184 1.29 9.06 6.93
N VAL A 185 1.15 10.34 6.63
CA VAL A 185 1.07 11.44 7.60
C VAL A 185 -0.08 12.35 7.24
N GLU A 186 -1.00 12.56 8.18
CA GLU A 186 -2.16 13.42 8.01
C GLU A 186 -2.44 14.27 9.26
N THR A 187 -3.40 15.17 9.18
CA THR A 187 -3.90 16.04 10.24
C THR A 187 -3.00 17.23 10.59
N GLY A 188 -3.40 17.99 11.59
CA GLY A 188 -2.69 19.18 12.02
C GLY A 188 -2.66 20.27 10.96
N PHE A 189 -1.53 20.96 10.80
CA PHE A 189 -1.40 22.06 9.84
C PHE A 189 -1.47 21.60 8.37
N LEU A 190 -1.34 20.28 8.09
CA LEU A 190 -1.51 19.72 6.74
C LEU A 190 -2.96 19.79 6.23
N GLU A 191 -3.94 19.98 7.13
CA GLU A 191 -5.36 20.13 6.74
C GLU A 191 -5.62 21.39 5.92
N ASP A 192 -4.78 22.43 6.06
CA ASP A 192 -4.77 23.55 5.13
C ASP A 192 -3.94 23.18 3.89
N LEU A 193 -4.62 23.07 2.75
CA LEU A 193 -4.02 22.63 1.48
C LEU A 193 -2.92 23.57 0.95
N TRP A 194 -2.84 24.81 1.45
CA TRP A 194 -1.82 25.78 1.06
C TRP A 194 -0.54 25.66 1.87
N ASN A 195 -0.55 24.94 2.98
CA ASN A 195 0.64 24.73 3.80
C ASN A 195 1.56 23.69 3.16
N ALA A 196 2.81 24.05 2.94
CA ALA A 196 3.84 23.09 2.51
C ALA A 196 4.18 22.13 3.67
N PRO A 197 4.35 20.83 3.41
CA PRO A 197 4.86 19.90 4.42
C PRO A 197 6.22 20.34 4.94
N THR A 198 6.37 20.38 6.27
CA THR A 198 7.63 20.72 6.94
C THR A 198 8.55 19.49 7.06
N LYS A 199 9.80 19.72 7.47
CA LYS A 199 10.77 18.64 7.68
C LYS A 199 10.25 17.54 8.63
N ASP A 200 9.48 17.90 9.63
CA ASP A 200 8.97 16.98 10.66
C ASP A 200 7.94 15.98 10.11
N VAL A 201 7.39 16.22 8.92
CA VAL A 201 6.49 15.31 8.23
C VAL A 201 7.24 14.09 7.71
N TYR A 202 8.51 14.24 7.34
CA TYR A 202 9.31 13.22 6.67
C TYR A 202 10.24 12.48 7.63
N SER A 203 10.34 11.15 7.47
CA SER A 203 11.29 10.33 8.23
C SER A 203 11.92 9.17 7.42
N TYR A 204 11.32 8.80 6.28
CA TYR A 204 11.87 7.78 5.39
C TYR A 204 12.72 8.38 4.26
N THR A 205 12.60 9.69 4.04
CA THR A 205 13.22 10.36 2.90
C THR A 205 14.01 11.60 3.34
N GLU A 206 15.21 11.74 2.78
CA GLU A 206 16.01 12.93 2.93
C GLU A 206 15.52 14.06 2.00
N ASP A 207 15.80 15.30 2.37
CA ASP A 207 15.55 16.44 1.49
C ASP A 207 16.74 16.64 0.54
N PRO A 208 16.59 16.37 -0.77
CA PRO A 208 17.69 16.44 -1.71
C PRO A 208 18.16 17.89 -1.95
N THR A 209 17.36 18.90 -1.58
CA THR A 209 17.75 20.33 -1.71
C THR A 209 18.67 20.77 -0.57
N VAL A 210 18.63 20.09 0.56
CA VAL A 210 19.44 20.36 1.76
C VAL A 210 20.59 19.38 1.89
N ASN A 211 20.33 18.11 1.61
CA ASN A 211 21.27 17.00 1.78
C ASN A 211 21.55 16.34 0.42
N TRP A 212 22.35 17.03 -0.41
CA TRP A 212 22.68 16.51 -1.75
C TRP A 212 23.49 15.21 -1.67
N GLN A 213 23.07 14.23 -2.45
CA GLN A 213 23.75 12.95 -2.64
C GLN A 213 24.14 12.76 -4.10
N ALA A 214 25.26 12.07 -4.37
CA ALA A 214 25.57 11.64 -5.72
C ALA A 214 24.48 10.70 -6.27
N PRO A 215 24.21 10.72 -7.59
CA PRO A 215 23.25 9.79 -8.19
C PRO A 215 23.55 8.35 -7.81
N ASP A 216 22.52 7.59 -7.44
CA ASP A 216 22.61 6.17 -7.09
C ASP A 216 22.07 5.34 -8.26
N GLU A 217 22.98 4.68 -9.00
CA GLU A 217 22.61 3.74 -10.07
C GLU A 217 22.42 2.34 -9.51
N LEU A 218 21.35 1.67 -9.91
CA LEU A 218 21.03 0.31 -9.48
C LEU A 218 20.37 -0.52 -10.59
N ILE A 219 20.47 -1.83 -10.45
CA ILE A 219 19.80 -2.79 -11.32
C ILE A 219 18.88 -3.66 -10.46
N ILE A 220 17.60 -3.73 -10.85
CA ILE A 220 16.63 -4.64 -10.23
C ILE A 220 16.35 -5.76 -11.22
N SER A 221 16.54 -7.00 -10.78
CA SER A 221 16.20 -8.20 -11.55
C SER A 221 14.87 -8.76 -11.10
N PHE A 222 14.03 -9.11 -12.07
CA PHE A 222 12.71 -9.72 -11.84
C PHE A 222 12.62 -11.10 -12.47
N ASP A 223 11.90 -11.99 -11.81
CA ASP A 223 11.40 -13.25 -12.37
C ASP A 223 9.89 -13.34 -12.18
N LYS A 224 9.15 -13.40 -13.30
CA LYS A 224 7.67 -13.43 -13.31
C LYS A 224 7.06 -12.32 -12.44
N GLY A 225 7.55 -11.10 -12.61
CA GLY A 225 7.09 -9.92 -11.89
C GLY A 225 7.52 -9.84 -10.42
N ARG A 226 8.26 -10.82 -9.91
CA ARG A 226 8.83 -10.83 -8.55
C ARG A 226 10.25 -10.24 -8.60
N PRO A 227 10.59 -9.24 -7.77
CA PRO A 227 11.98 -8.81 -7.61
C PRO A 227 12.80 -9.92 -6.94
N ILE A 228 13.91 -10.33 -7.56
CA ILE A 228 14.73 -11.45 -7.10
C ILE A 228 16.18 -11.06 -6.81
N ALA A 229 16.64 -9.91 -7.32
CA ALA A 229 17.98 -9.42 -7.03
C ALA A 229 18.07 -7.89 -7.18
N ILE A 230 18.99 -7.27 -6.41
CA ILE A 230 19.42 -5.89 -6.58
C ILE A 230 20.93 -5.88 -6.77
N ASP A 231 21.41 -5.27 -7.89
CA ASP A 231 22.83 -5.24 -8.29
C ASP A 231 23.47 -6.64 -8.31
N GLY A 232 22.70 -7.65 -8.73
CA GLY A 232 23.12 -9.05 -8.80
C GLY A 232 23.12 -9.79 -7.44
N ARG A 233 22.83 -9.12 -6.32
CA ARG A 233 22.68 -9.75 -5.02
C ARG A 233 21.24 -10.28 -4.87
N PRO A 234 21.05 -11.59 -4.66
CA PRO A 234 19.71 -12.14 -4.40
C PRO A 234 19.04 -11.48 -3.19
N VAL A 235 17.73 -11.24 -3.30
CA VAL A 235 16.91 -10.65 -2.24
C VAL A 235 15.54 -11.31 -2.18
N SER A 236 14.96 -11.38 -0.99
CA SER A 236 13.51 -11.58 -0.81
C SER A 236 12.74 -10.30 -1.17
N VAL A 237 11.41 -10.38 -1.28
CA VAL A 237 10.58 -9.19 -1.51
C VAL A 237 10.72 -8.20 -0.35
N LEU A 238 10.73 -8.70 0.89
CA LEU A 238 10.94 -7.88 2.08
C LEU A 238 12.30 -7.16 2.03
N GLU A 239 13.37 -7.88 1.75
CA GLU A 239 14.71 -7.28 1.63
C GLU A 239 14.81 -6.27 0.48
N ALA A 240 14.15 -6.54 -0.65
CA ALA A 240 14.09 -5.58 -1.76
C ALA A 240 13.40 -4.27 -1.35
N ILE A 241 12.25 -4.35 -0.68
CA ILE A 241 11.53 -3.17 -0.18
C ILE A 241 12.41 -2.39 0.80
N GLN A 242 13.02 -3.05 1.78
CA GLN A 242 13.85 -2.43 2.81
C GLN A 242 15.09 -1.75 2.21
N GLU A 243 15.81 -2.44 1.31
CA GLU A 243 16.98 -1.88 0.64
C GLU A 243 16.63 -0.66 -0.21
N LEU A 244 15.52 -0.75 -0.96
CA LEU A 244 15.07 0.36 -1.80
C LEU A 244 14.50 1.52 -0.98
N ASN A 245 13.84 1.26 0.15
CA ASN A 245 13.45 2.31 1.10
C ASN A 245 14.68 3.10 1.56
N ARG A 246 15.76 2.42 1.90
CA ARG A 246 17.01 3.06 2.33
C ARG A 246 17.68 3.85 1.20
N ARG A 247 17.86 3.23 0.02
CA ARG A 247 18.58 3.85 -1.12
C ARG A 247 17.78 5.00 -1.73
N ALA A 248 16.52 4.75 -2.07
CA ALA A 248 15.66 5.76 -2.68
C ALA A 248 15.29 6.87 -1.69
N GLY A 249 15.08 6.54 -0.42
CA GLY A 249 14.86 7.51 0.64
C GLY A 249 16.02 8.48 0.80
N ALA A 250 17.27 8.00 0.77
CA ALA A 250 18.46 8.84 0.80
C ALA A 250 18.53 9.84 -0.38
N GLN A 251 17.91 9.52 -1.50
CA GLN A 251 17.79 10.38 -2.69
C GLN A 251 16.53 11.25 -2.70
N GLY A 252 15.71 11.21 -1.65
CA GLY A 252 14.45 11.97 -1.56
C GLY A 252 13.32 11.42 -2.43
N VAL A 253 13.47 10.22 -2.98
CA VAL A 253 12.46 9.56 -3.82
C VAL A 253 11.30 9.06 -2.97
N GLY A 254 10.08 9.12 -3.50
CA GLY A 254 8.90 8.53 -2.89
C GLY A 254 8.10 9.46 -1.97
N ARG A 255 8.37 10.78 -1.99
CA ARG A 255 7.51 11.79 -1.35
C ARG A 255 6.30 12.08 -2.22
N LEU A 256 5.11 11.88 -1.66
CA LEU A 256 3.85 12.08 -2.36
C LEU A 256 2.91 12.92 -1.49
N ASP A 257 2.45 14.03 -2.00
CA ASP A 257 1.41 14.87 -1.37
C ASP A 257 0.13 14.69 -2.18
N VAL A 258 -0.88 14.07 -1.58
CA VAL A 258 -2.07 13.59 -2.29
C VAL A 258 -3.34 14.11 -1.60
N VAL A 259 -4.26 14.60 -2.42
CA VAL A 259 -5.65 14.85 -1.98
C VAL A 259 -6.49 13.68 -2.49
N GLU A 260 -7.03 12.92 -1.56
CA GLU A 260 -7.76 11.67 -1.82
C GLU A 260 -9.27 11.84 -1.73
N ASP A 261 -9.98 10.98 -2.45
CA ASP A 261 -11.41 10.77 -2.29
C ASP A 261 -11.65 9.62 -1.30
N ARG A 262 -11.96 9.96 -0.03
CA ARG A 262 -12.27 8.94 0.97
C ARG A 262 -13.61 8.25 0.70
N LEU A 263 -13.73 7.00 1.10
CA LEU A 263 -14.95 6.18 0.99
C LEU A 263 -16.18 6.84 1.62
N VAL A 264 -16.00 7.59 2.68
CA VAL A 264 -17.07 8.33 3.37
C VAL A 264 -17.52 9.60 2.62
N GLY A 265 -17.01 9.85 1.42
CA GLY A 265 -17.44 10.93 0.52
C GLY A 265 -16.79 12.29 0.78
N ILE A 266 -15.70 12.36 1.52
CA ILE A 266 -14.94 13.58 1.77
C ILE A 266 -13.57 13.54 1.10
N LYS A 267 -13.03 14.70 0.78
CA LYS A 267 -11.62 14.81 0.38
C LYS A 267 -10.73 14.98 1.60
N SER A 268 -9.57 14.31 1.58
CA SER A 268 -8.54 14.47 2.59
C SER A 268 -7.18 14.60 1.96
N ARG A 269 -6.28 15.31 2.63
CA ARG A 269 -4.88 15.41 2.23
C ARG A 269 -4.04 14.51 3.10
N GLU A 270 -3.21 13.71 2.46
CA GLU A 270 -2.21 12.87 3.12
C GLU A 270 -0.85 13.03 2.43
N VAL A 271 0.20 13.05 3.22
CA VAL A 271 1.59 13.06 2.74
C VAL A 271 2.17 11.67 2.98
N TYR A 272 2.62 11.05 1.90
CA TYR A 272 3.21 9.72 1.93
C TYR A 272 4.70 9.75 1.71
N GLU A 273 5.37 8.78 2.30
CA GLU A 273 6.73 8.39 1.97
C GLU A 273 6.73 6.89 1.63
N ALA A 274 6.99 6.57 0.36
CA ALA A 274 6.96 5.19 -0.12
C ALA A 274 8.12 4.93 -1.11
N PRO A 275 9.38 5.08 -0.68
CA PRO A 275 10.52 5.05 -1.58
C PRO A 275 10.66 3.74 -2.34
N GLY A 276 10.70 2.61 -1.64
CA GLY A 276 10.86 1.29 -2.24
C GLY A 276 9.66 0.90 -3.11
N ALA A 277 8.45 1.23 -2.67
CA ALA A 277 7.24 0.99 -3.42
C ALA A 277 7.26 1.68 -4.79
N MET A 278 7.59 2.98 -4.82
CA MET A 278 7.63 3.74 -6.07
C MET A 278 8.72 3.24 -7.01
N VAL A 279 9.88 2.86 -6.49
CA VAL A 279 10.97 2.28 -7.31
C VAL A 279 10.57 0.92 -7.90
N LEU A 280 10.00 0.03 -7.08
CA LEU A 280 9.58 -1.30 -7.53
C LEU A 280 8.46 -1.24 -8.56
N ILE A 281 7.42 -0.43 -8.32
CA ILE A 281 6.32 -0.25 -9.27
C ILE A 281 6.84 0.36 -10.58
N THR A 282 7.69 1.38 -10.54
CA THR A 282 8.27 1.98 -11.75
C THR A 282 9.10 0.96 -12.53
N ALA A 283 10.00 0.22 -11.87
CA ALA A 283 10.82 -0.78 -12.53
C ALA A 283 9.99 -1.91 -13.14
N HIS A 284 8.97 -2.37 -12.42
CA HIS A 284 8.06 -3.42 -12.90
C HIS A 284 7.27 -2.97 -14.13
N GLN A 285 6.69 -1.77 -14.13
CA GLN A 285 6.00 -1.20 -15.30
C GLN A 285 6.90 -1.14 -16.53
N GLU A 286 8.16 -0.73 -16.36
CA GLU A 286 9.13 -0.64 -17.44
C GLU A 286 9.52 -2.00 -18.01
N LEU A 287 9.51 -3.05 -17.19
CA LEU A 287 9.71 -4.40 -17.65
C LEU A 287 8.49 -4.93 -18.42
N GLU A 288 7.27 -4.63 -17.94
CA GLU A 288 6.05 -4.96 -18.67
C GLU A 288 5.97 -4.29 -20.05
N HIS A 289 6.46 -3.05 -20.19
CA HIS A 289 6.48 -2.35 -21.46
C HIS A 289 7.28 -3.10 -22.55
N VAL A 290 8.24 -3.92 -22.20
CA VAL A 290 9.03 -4.69 -23.15
C VAL A 290 8.63 -6.15 -23.28
N THR A 291 7.85 -6.68 -22.34
CA THR A 291 7.50 -8.11 -22.29
C THR A 291 6.04 -8.42 -22.59
N LEU A 292 5.11 -7.47 -22.37
CA LEU A 292 3.69 -7.67 -22.64
C LEU A 292 3.32 -7.29 -24.07
N GLU A 293 2.47 -8.12 -24.70
CA GLU A 293 1.87 -7.79 -25.99
C GLU A 293 0.95 -6.55 -25.84
N ARG A 294 0.85 -5.77 -26.91
CA ARG A 294 0.21 -4.46 -26.93
C ARG A 294 -1.21 -4.45 -26.38
N GLU A 295 -2.08 -5.36 -26.80
CA GLU A 295 -3.48 -5.38 -26.37
C GLU A 295 -3.61 -5.90 -24.93
N LEU A 296 -2.77 -6.87 -24.55
CA LEU A 296 -2.68 -7.34 -23.17
C LEU A 296 -2.26 -6.21 -22.22
N GLY A 297 -1.20 -5.48 -22.58
CA GLY A 297 -0.73 -4.34 -21.76
C GLY A 297 -1.74 -3.19 -21.68
N ARG A 298 -2.51 -2.94 -22.76
CA ARG A 298 -3.60 -1.94 -22.75
C ARG A 298 -4.74 -2.34 -21.82
N PHE A 299 -5.15 -3.59 -21.85
CA PHE A 299 -6.23 -4.08 -21.00
C PHE A 299 -5.78 -4.15 -19.53
N LYS A 300 -4.54 -4.59 -19.29
CA LYS A 300 -3.97 -4.65 -17.93
C LYS A 300 -4.01 -3.28 -17.25
N ARG A 301 -3.66 -2.18 -17.92
CA ARG A 301 -3.72 -0.83 -17.33
C ARG A 301 -5.12 -0.45 -16.81
N GLN A 302 -6.19 -0.88 -17.48
CA GLN A 302 -7.56 -0.66 -16.99
C GLN A 302 -7.87 -1.54 -15.77
N THR A 303 -7.35 -2.76 -15.79
CA THR A 303 -7.46 -3.71 -14.67
C THR A 303 -6.73 -3.21 -13.42
N GLU A 304 -5.54 -2.63 -13.57
CA GLU A 304 -4.72 -2.06 -12.48
C GLU A 304 -5.47 -0.98 -11.70
N GLN A 305 -6.15 -0.08 -12.40
CA GLN A 305 -6.96 0.97 -11.77
C GLN A 305 -8.09 0.37 -10.95
N ARG A 306 -8.82 -0.59 -11.53
CA ARG A 306 -9.93 -1.25 -10.80
C ARG A 306 -9.43 -2.08 -9.61
N TRP A 307 -8.31 -2.75 -9.76
CA TRP A 307 -7.64 -3.46 -8.68
C TRP A 307 -7.29 -2.52 -7.52
N SER A 308 -6.68 -1.38 -7.84
CA SER A 308 -6.29 -0.35 -6.86
C SER A 308 -7.50 0.23 -6.12
N GLU A 309 -8.60 0.50 -6.83
CA GLU A 309 -9.86 0.96 -6.25
C GLU A 309 -10.44 -0.06 -5.28
N LEU A 310 -10.53 -1.34 -5.67
CA LEU A 310 -11.04 -2.39 -4.78
C LEU A 310 -10.24 -2.50 -3.48
N VAL A 311 -8.92 -2.41 -3.57
CA VAL A 311 -8.04 -2.44 -2.40
C VAL A 311 -8.22 -1.20 -1.53
N TYR A 312 -8.28 -0.03 -2.14
CA TYR A 312 -8.54 1.23 -1.44
C TYR A 312 -9.87 1.18 -0.69
N ASP A 313 -10.90 0.63 -1.33
CA ASP A 313 -12.27 0.49 -0.84
C ASP A 313 -12.45 -0.61 0.24
N GLY A 314 -11.38 -1.32 0.61
CA GLY A 314 -11.45 -2.40 1.60
C GLY A 314 -12.03 -3.71 1.08
N LEU A 315 -12.15 -3.86 -0.24
CA LEU A 315 -12.73 -5.02 -0.93
C LEU A 315 -11.67 -6.08 -1.29
N TRP A 316 -10.60 -6.21 -0.49
CA TRP A 316 -9.51 -7.17 -0.71
C TRP A 316 -10.01 -8.61 -0.87
N PHE A 317 -11.00 -9.02 -0.07
CA PHE A 317 -11.55 -10.38 -0.07
C PHE A 317 -12.77 -10.53 -0.98
N SER A 318 -13.02 -9.59 -1.90
CA SER A 318 -14.16 -9.66 -2.80
C SER A 318 -13.91 -10.62 -3.98
N PRO A 319 -14.96 -11.29 -4.51
CA PRO A 319 -14.83 -12.16 -5.68
C PRO A 319 -14.26 -11.47 -6.92
N LEU A 320 -14.52 -10.16 -7.10
CA LEU A 320 -13.96 -9.42 -8.22
C LEU A 320 -12.44 -9.24 -8.06
N LYS A 321 -11.98 -8.94 -6.84
CA LYS A 321 -10.54 -8.80 -6.56
C LYS A 321 -9.81 -10.12 -6.82
N ASP A 322 -10.35 -11.25 -6.39
CA ASP A 322 -9.80 -12.59 -6.63
C ASP A 322 -9.70 -12.92 -8.14
N ALA A 323 -10.73 -12.58 -8.92
CA ALA A 323 -10.69 -12.72 -10.37
C ALA A 323 -9.63 -11.83 -11.04
N LEU A 324 -9.45 -10.58 -10.54
CA LEU A 324 -8.42 -9.68 -11.03
C LEU A 324 -7.03 -10.14 -10.63
N ASP A 325 -6.85 -10.74 -9.45
CA ASP A 325 -5.58 -11.36 -9.04
C ASP A 325 -5.16 -12.46 -10.02
N SER A 326 -6.08 -13.37 -10.34
CA SER A 326 -5.83 -14.44 -11.33
C SER A 326 -5.44 -13.87 -12.70
N PHE A 327 -6.08 -12.78 -13.12
CA PHE A 327 -5.71 -12.10 -14.36
C PHE A 327 -4.31 -11.49 -14.27
N VAL A 328 -4.00 -10.74 -13.20
CA VAL A 328 -2.70 -10.11 -12.99
C VAL A 328 -1.60 -11.17 -12.94
N GLU A 329 -1.77 -12.23 -12.15
CA GLU A 329 -0.82 -13.34 -12.05
C GLU A 329 -0.52 -13.95 -13.43
N LYS A 330 -1.56 -14.20 -14.24
CA LYS A 330 -1.38 -14.72 -15.60
C LYS A 330 -0.56 -13.81 -16.49
N THR A 331 -0.65 -12.49 -16.33
CA THR A 331 0.15 -11.55 -17.13
C THR A 331 1.64 -11.59 -16.78
N GLN A 332 2.00 -12.08 -15.57
CA GLN A 332 3.37 -12.06 -15.08
C GLN A 332 4.27 -13.16 -15.62
N GLU A 333 3.72 -14.21 -16.26
CA GLU A 333 4.47 -15.40 -16.70
C GLU A 333 5.71 -15.07 -17.55
N ARG A 334 5.74 -13.94 -18.24
CA ARG A 334 6.83 -13.48 -19.10
C ARG A 334 7.51 -12.18 -18.61
N VAL A 335 7.09 -11.64 -17.45
CA VAL A 335 7.67 -10.41 -16.91
C VAL A 335 8.96 -10.74 -16.16
N THR A 336 10.00 -11.08 -16.93
CA THR A 336 11.30 -11.52 -16.42
C THR A 336 12.41 -10.73 -17.10
N GLY A 337 13.35 -10.16 -16.31
CA GLY A 337 14.47 -9.38 -16.83
C GLY A 337 15.03 -8.39 -15.85
N ASP A 338 15.87 -7.48 -16.35
CA ASP A 338 16.60 -6.48 -15.55
C ASP A 338 16.21 -5.06 -15.96
N ILE A 339 16.00 -4.22 -14.98
CA ILE A 339 15.80 -2.78 -15.17
C ILE A 339 16.89 -2.01 -14.46
N ARG A 340 17.58 -1.12 -15.21
CA ARG A 340 18.61 -0.23 -14.69
C ARG A 340 18.00 1.15 -14.44
N LEU A 341 18.16 1.64 -13.22
CA LEU A 341 17.60 2.91 -12.74
C LEU A 341 18.70 3.81 -12.20
N VAL A 342 18.45 5.10 -12.22
CA VAL A 342 19.20 6.12 -11.46
C VAL A 342 18.24 6.84 -10.55
N LEU A 343 18.56 6.85 -9.25
CA LEU A 343 17.85 7.59 -8.21
C LEU A 343 18.62 8.85 -7.91
N HIS A 344 17.97 10.01 -8.06
CA HIS A 344 18.63 11.29 -7.77
C HIS A 344 17.62 12.42 -7.63
N GLY A 345 17.80 13.26 -6.61
CA GLY A 345 17.07 14.50 -6.43
C GLY A 345 15.54 14.32 -6.36
N GLY A 346 15.05 13.25 -5.74
CA GLY A 346 13.63 12.92 -5.65
C GLY A 346 13.05 12.24 -6.90
N SER A 347 13.88 11.94 -7.90
CA SER A 347 13.44 11.36 -9.18
C SER A 347 13.97 9.94 -9.39
N ILE A 348 13.23 9.17 -10.18
CA ILE A 348 13.61 7.87 -10.70
C ILE A 348 13.78 8.01 -12.21
N THR A 349 14.99 7.71 -12.71
CA THR A 349 15.28 7.72 -14.15
C THR A 349 15.58 6.31 -14.63
N VAL A 350 14.92 5.87 -15.69
CA VAL A 350 15.13 4.53 -16.27
C VAL A 350 16.20 4.61 -17.35
N ASN A 351 17.35 3.96 -17.12
CA ASN A 351 18.51 4.01 -17.99
C ASN A 351 18.73 2.73 -18.81
N GLY A 352 17.97 1.66 -18.57
CA GLY A 352 18.11 0.45 -19.36
C GLY A 352 17.09 -0.62 -19.04
N ARG A 353 16.79 -1.44 -20.01
CA ARG A 353 15.89 -2.58 -19.95
C ARG A 353 16.54 -3.76 -20.65
N ARG A 354 16.50 -4.94 -20.05
CA ARG A 354 17.03 -6.17 -20.63
C ARG A 354 16.14 -7.34 -20.24
N SER A 355 15.68 -8.11 -21.23
CA SER A 355 14.85 -9.29 -20.98
C SER A 355 15.04 -10.30 -22.11
N SER A 356 15.11 -11.59 -21.76
CA SER A 356 15.02 -12.70 -22.71
C SER A 356 13.62 -12.90 -23.27
N GLU A 357 12.61 -12.36 -22.58
CA GLU A 357 11.18 -12.40 -22.93
C GLU A 357 10.73 -11.13 -23.68
N SER A 358 11.69 -10.28 -24.07
CA SER A 358 11.40 -9.00 -24.73
C SER A 358 10.71 -9.20 -26.07
N LEU A 359 9.65 -8.43 -26.31
CA LEU A 359 8.99 -8.29 -27.61
C LEU A 359 9.59 -7.15 -28.45
N TYR A 360 10.59 -6.43 -27.91
CA TYR A 360 11.33 -5.44 -28.67
C TYR A 360 12.31 -6.13 -29.60
N ASP A 361 12.03 -6.05 -30.92
CA ASP A 361 12.91 -6.56 -31.96
C ASP A 361 13.65 -5.37 -32.59
N PHE A 362 14.97 -5.34 -32.41
CA PHE A 362 15.83 -4.28 -32.95
C PHE A 362 15.74 -4.16 -34.47
N ASN A 363 15.68 -5.30 -35.18
CA ASN A 363 15.64 -5.29 -36.63
C ASN A 363 14.31 -4.77 -37.20
N LEU A 364 13.21 -4.89 -36.43
CA LEU A 364 11.92 -4.31 -36.81
C LEU A 364 11.80 -2.84 -36.39
N ALA A 365 12.55 -2.40 -35.39
CA ALA A 365 12.42 -1.08 -34.79
C ALA A 365 13.44 -0.06 -35.32
N THR A 366 14.56 -0.52 -35.87
CA THR A 366 15.63 0.35 -36.37
C THR A 366 15.20 1.12 -37.61
N TYR A 367 15.77 2.32 -37.80
CA TYR A 367 15.69 3.11 -39.03
C TYR A 367 16.98 3.02 -39.87
N ASP A 368 17.94 2.20 -39.45
CA ASP A 368 19.21 2.02 -40.14
C ASP A 368 19.12 1.01 -41.30
N GLU A 369 20.18 0.90 -42.09
CA GLU A 369 20.30 -0.13 -43.13
C GLU A 369 20.19 -1.53 -42.51
N GLY A 370 19.33 -2.38 -43.07
CA GLY A 370 19.06 -3.72 -42.57
C GLY A 370 17.74 -3.86 -41.81
N ASP A 371 16.94 -2.79 -41.75
CA ASP A 371 15.54 -2.84 -41.30
C ASP A 371 14.80 -4.01 -42.00
N SER A 372 14.17 -4.86 -41.22
CA SER A 372 13.35 -5.99 -41.70
C SER A 372 11.86 -5.64 -41.87
N PHE A 373 11.45 -4.41 -41.52
CA PHE A 373 10.07 -3.98 -41.63
C PHE A 373 9.73 -3.54 -43.04
N ASP A 374 8.82 -4.25 -43.72
CA ASP A 374 8.32 -3.84 -45.04
C ASP A 374 7.36 -2.64 -44.95
N GLN A 375 7.91 -1.47 -45.19
CA GLN A 375 7.16 -0.20 -45.14
C GLN A 375 6.04 -0.09 -46.18
N SER A 376 6.06 -0.94 -47.25
CA SER A 376 5.02 -0.93 -48.28
C SER A 376 3.64 -1.28 -47.72
N TYR A 377 3.53 -2.10 -46.68
CA TYR A 377 2.29 -2.46 -46.05
C TYR A 377 1.63 -1.28 -45.31
N ALA A 378 2.41 -0.31 -44.85
CA ALA A 378 1.91 0.83 -44.09
C ALA A 378 0.88 1.64 -44.86
N LYS A 379 1.05 1.83 -46.19
CA LYS A 379 0.11 2.60 -47.03
C LYS A 379 -1.29 1.99 -47.03
N GLY A 380 -1.38 0.66 -47.15
CA GLY A 380 -2.66 -0.06 -47.11
C GLY A 380 -3.31 0.03 -45.74
N PHE A 381 -2.55 -0.19 -44.71
CA PHE A 381 -3.02 -0.10 -43.34
C PHE A 381 -3.56 1.28 -42.99
N VAL A 382 -2.83 2.38 -43.27
CA VAL A 382 -3.24 3.75 -42.97
C VAL A 382 -4.56 4.12 -43.68
N ASN A 383 -4.72 3.68 -44.93
CA ASN A 383 -5.96 3.94 -45.68
C ASN A 383 -7.19 3.28 -45.06
N ILE A 384 -7.06 2.02 -44.62
CA ILE A 384 -8.15 1.26 -43.99
C ILE A 384 -8.40 1.78 -42.56
N HIS A 385 -7.36 1.99 -41.79
CA HIS A 385 -7.46 2.43 -40.40
C HIS A 385 -8.12 3.82 -40.28
N GLY A 386 -7.77 4.73 -41.19
CA GLY A 386 -8.33 6.07 -41.25
C GLY A 386 -9.67 6.19 -41.95
N LEU A 387 -10.25 5.11 -42.54
CA LEU A 387 -11.40 5.19 -43.43
C LEU A 387 -12.63 5.78 -42.77
N SER A 388 -12.96 5.35 -41.55
CA SER A 388 -14.11 5.86 -40.79
C SER A 388 -14.02 7.37 -40.54
N SER A 389 -12.85 7.84 -40.09
CA SER A 389 -12.60 9.28 -39.86
C SER A 389 -12.68 10.08 -41.15
N LYS A 390 -12.18 9.53 -42.27
CA LYS A 390 -12.24 10.17 -43.60
C LYS A 390 -13.68 10.29 -44.10
N VAL A 391 -14.52 9.26 -43.90
CA VAL A 391 -15.91 9.28 -44.29
C VAL A 391 -16.69 10.33 -43.46
N ALA A 392 -16.46 10.36 -42.15
CA ALA A 392 -17.06 11.38 -41.29
C ALA A 392 -16.67 12.81 -41.72
N ALA A 393 -15.37 13.05 -41.96
CA ALA A 393 -14.89 14.35 -42.42
C ALA A 393 -15.51 14.77 -43.76
N LYS A 394 -15.66 13.84 -44.73
CA LYS A 394 -16.33 14.14 -46.00
C LYS A 394 -17.78 14.59 -45.78
N ARG A 395 -18.54 13.89 -44.95
CA ARG A 395 -19.91 14.28 -44.61
C ARG A 395 -19.97 15.70 -44.03
N ASP A 396 -19.09 15.97 -43.05
CA ASP A 396 -19.10 17.23 -42.31
C ASP A 396 -18.64 18.43 -43.18
N LEU A 397 -17.82 18.18 -44.20
CA LEU A 397 -17.37 19.17 -45.17
C LEU A 397 -18.26 19.24 -46.41
N GLY A 398 -19.28 18.40 -46.52
CA GLY A 398 -20.17 18.34 -47.69
C GLY A 398 -19.50 17.85 -48.97
N LEU A 399 -18.47 16.95 -48.86
CA LEU A 399 -17.69 16.41 -49.96
C LEU A 399 -18.18 15.02 -50.39
#